data_f4a6f0443a1875f54efb2241d6822615
#
_entry.id   f4a6f0443a1875f54efb2241d6822615
#
_cell.length_a   1.000
_cell.length_b   1.000
_cell.length_c   1.000
_cell.angle_alpha   90.00
_cell.angle_beta   90.00
_cell.angle_gamma   90.00
#
_symmetry.space_group_name_H-M   'P 1'
#
loop_
_entity.id
_entity.type
_entity.pdbx_description
1 polymer ?
#
loop_
_entity_poly.entity_id
_entity_poly.type
_entity_poly.pdbx_seq_one_letter_code
_entity_poly.pdbx_strand_id
1 'polypeptide(L)'
;MNRRMIQSWWNLSALIISLSLTTLVSSAADPPCDKYPSARQSRCTEIWKELNREDGPIIAQFGLDQQKRRDEGKINAQQHLAENMIFIKQSTEKRIERLKERMARE
;
A
#
# COMPACT_ATOMS: atom_id res chain seq x y z
N MET A 1 10.98 -59.43 -8.09
CA MET A 1 11.59 -58.72 -9.23
C MET A 1 11.08 -57.32 -9.45
N ASN A 2 9.94 -56.99 -8.96
CA ASN A 2 9.38 -55.64 -9.13
C ASN A 2 9.83 -54.61 -8.10
N ARG A 3 10.61 -55.00 -7.12
CA ARG A 3 11.06 -54.10 -6.06
C ARG A 3 12.14 -53.12 -6.49
N ARG A 4 12.89 -53.40 -7.56
CA ARG A 4 13.95 -52.54 -8.05
C ARG A 4 13.41 -51.40 -8.93
N MET A 5 12.24 -51.54 -9.54
CA MET A 5 11.65 -50.48 -10.33
C MET A 5 10.92 -49.46 -9.50
N ILE A 6 10.43 -49.83 -8.34
CA ILE A 6 9.70 -48.90 -7.44
C ILE A 6 10.64 -47.96 -6.72
N GLN A 7 11.89 -48.34 -6.48
CA GLN A 7 12.85 -47.46 -5.82
C GLN A 7 13.39 -46.34 -6.68
N SER A 8 13.39 -46.52 -8.02
CA SER A 8 13.85 -45.46 -8.93
C SER A 8 12.85 -44.33 -9.10
N TRP A 9 11.59 -44.60 -8.81
CA TRP A 9 10.53 -43.58 -8.93
C TRP A 9 10.53 -42.58 -7.78
N TRP A 10 11.02 -42.99 -6.61
CA TRP A 10 11.05 -42.12 -5.44
C TRP A 10 12.14 -41.05 -5.50
N ASN A 11 13.21 -41.32 -6.25
CA ASN A 11 14.32 -40.37 -6.37
C ASN A 11 14.06 -39.24 -7.37
N LEU A 12 13.10 -39.41 -8.28
CA LEU A 12 12.74 -38.40 -9.25
C LEU A 12 11.79 -37.34 -8.70
N SER A 13 11.02 -37.69 -7.66
CA SER A 13 10.05 -36.76 -7.06
C SER A 13 10.71 -35.72 -6.15
N ALA A 14 11.89 -36.01 -5.61
CA ALA A 14 12.58 -35.10 -4.72
C ALA A 14 13.27 -33.92 -5.41
N LEU A 15 13.55 -34.07 -6.71
CA LEU A 15 14.24 -33.04 -7.50
C LEU A 15 13.35 -31.91 -7.99
N ILE A 16 12.03 -32.15 -8.05
CA ILE A 16 11.06 -31.17 -8.58
C ILE A 16 10.69 -30.09 -7.55
N ILE A 17 10.84 -30.42 -6.25
CA ILE A 17 10.41 -29.53 -5.15
C ILE A 17 11.41 -28.38 -4.91
N SER A 18 12.67 -28.57 -5.31
CA SER A 18 13.71 -27.55 -5.05
C SER A 18 13.73 -26.39 -6.03
N LEU A 19 12.99 -26.47 -7.15
CA LEU A 19 12.95 -25.44 -8.18
C LEU A 19 11.88 -24.37 -7.97
N SER A 20 10.92 -24.61 -7.07
CA SER A 20 9.81 -23.68 -6.83
C SER A 20 10.11 -22.58 -5.81
N LEU A 21 11.28 -22.57 -5.20
CA LEU A 21 11.66 -21.64 -4.13
C LEU A 21 12.51 -20.45 -4.58
N THR A 22 12.74 -20.29 -5.88
CA THR A 22 13.64 -19.26 -6.38
C THR A 22 12.96 -18.04 -6.98
N THR A 23 11.69 -17.83 -6.75
CA THR A 23 11.04 -16.58 -7.12
C THR A 23 11.35 -15.51 -6.07
N LEU A 24 12.46 -14.83 -6.28
CA LEU A 24 12.74 -13.61 -5.54
C LEU A 24 11.82 -12.52 -6.04
N VAL A 25 10.85 -12.17 -5.22
CA VAL A 25 10.03 -10.99 -5.46
C VAL A 25 10.87 -9.77 -5.11
N SER A 26 11.31 -9.04 -6.12
CA SER A 26 11.86 -7.71 -5.89
C SER A 26 10.71 -6.81 -5.43
N SER A 27 10.72 -6.40 -4.17
CA SER A 27 9.74 -5.46 -3.65
C SER A 27 10.05 -4.06 -4.17
N ALA A 28 9.33 -3.62 -5.20
CA ALA A 28 9.29 -2.21 -5.56
C ALA A 28 8.49 -1.46 -4.50
N ALA A 29 8.89 -0.22 -4.20
CA ALA A 29 8.12 0.63 -3.29
C ALA A 29 6.74 0.92 -3.87
N ASP A 30 5.75 1.05 -3.01
CA ASP A 30 4.39 1.43 -3.40
C ASP A 30 4.32 2.91 -3.81
N PRO A 31 3.34 3.30 -4.64
CA PRO A 31 3.09 4.70 -4.91
C PRO A 31 2.84 5.50 -3.60
N PRO A 32 3.30 6.74 -3.50
CA PRO A 32 3.97 7.55 -4.53
C PRO A 32 5.50 7.38 -4.58
N CYS A 33 6.07 6.49 -3.79
CA CYS A 33 7.52 6.32 -3.67
C CYS A 33 8.15 5.50 -4.79
N ASP A 34 7.36 4.77 -5.55
CA ASP A 34 7.80 3.99 -6.71
C ASP A 34 8.51 4.82 -7.79
N LYS A 35 8.22 6.11 -7.85
CA LYS A 35 8.80 7.05 -8.83
C LYS A 35 10.21 7.53 -8.48
N TYR A 36 10.66 7.32 -7.25
CA TYR A 36 11.99 7.70 -6.82
C TYR A 36 13.01 6.61 -7.16
N PRO A 37 14.29 6.98 -7.38
CA PRO A 37 15.35 5.99 -7.56
C PRO A 37 15.43 5.03 -6.38
N SER A 38 15.83 3.79 -6.64
CA SER A 38 15.88 2.71 -5.63
C SER A 38 16.57 3.13 -4.33
N ALA A 39 17.67 3.88 -4.43
CA ALA A 39 18.42 4.32 -3.27
C ALA A 39 17.65 5.31 -2.37
N ARG A 40 16.60 5.94 -2.89
CA ARG A 40 15.81 6.94 -2.17
C ARG A 40 14.42 6.45 -1.75
N GLN A 41 14.00 5.28 -2.23
CA GLN A 41 12.66 4.77 -1.98
C GLN A 41 12.39 4.48 -0.49
N SER A 42 13.37 3.96 0.22
CA SER A 42 13.24 3.70 1.65
C SER A 42 12.97 4.98 2.44
N ARG A 43 13.73 6.05 2.16
CA ARG A 43 13.52 7.34 2.81
C ARG A 43 12.17 7.95 2.45
N CYS A 44 11.78 7.86 1.20
CA CYS A 44 10.44 8.30 0.75
C CYS A 44 9.34 7.59 1.52
N THR A 45 9.44 6.27 1.67
CA THR A 45 8.45 5.47 2.41
C THR A 45 8.34 5.90 3.88
N GLU A 46 9.45 6.18 4.53
CA GLU A 46 9.45 6.69 5.91
C GLU A 46 8.72 8.02 6.02
N ILE A 47 9.04 8.97 5.14
CA ILE A 47 8.39 10.28 5.12
C ILE A 47 6.90 10.14 4.83
N TRP A 48 6.53 9.29 3.88
CA TRP A 48 5.13 9.04 3.53
C TRP A 48 4.34 8.51 4.72
N LYS A 49 4.91 7.58 5.47
CA LYS A 49 4.29 7.05 6.69
C LYS A 49 4.12 8.13 7.77
N GLU A 50 5.10 9.01 7.93
CA GLU A 50 5.00 10.13 8.85
C GLU A 50 3.89 11.10 8.47
N LEU A 51 3.81 11.46 7.18
CA LEU A 51 2.76 12.32 6.65
C LEU A 51 1.36 11.71 6.85
N ASN A 52 1.23 10.41 6.62
CA ASN A 52 -0.03 9.71 6.86
C ASN A 52 -0.44 9.76 8.34
N ARG A 53 0.53 9.64 9.25
CA ARG A 53 0.26 9.76 10.68
C ARG A 53 -0.15 11.17 11.09
N GLU A 54 0.49 12.17 10.51
CA GLU A 54 0.15 13.58 10.77
C GLU A 54 -1.28 13.90 10.31
N ASP A 55 -1.69 13.36 9.17
CA ASP A 55 -3.01 13.62 8.58
C ASP A 55 -4.13 12.74 9.16
N GLY A 56 -3.77 11.65 9.84
CA GLY A 56 -4.73 10.69 10.38
C GLY A 56 -5.84 11.31 11.23
N PRO A 57 -5.53 12.14 12.23
CA PRO A 57 -6.54 12.80 13.06
C PRO A 57 -7.47 13.72 12.29
N ILE A 58 -6.95 14.42 11.29
CA ILE A 58 -7.73 15.33 10.43
C ILE A 58 -8.71 14.54 9.58
N ILE A 59 -8.26 13.42 9.01
CA ILE A 59 -9.09 12.51 8.20
C ILE A 59 -10.18 11.90 9.06
N ALA A 60 -9.85 11.45 10.26
CA ALA A 60 -10.79 10.88 11.20
C ALA A 60 -11.87 11.91 11.61
N GLN A 61 -11.47 13.14 11.91
CA GLN A 61 -12.40 14.20 12.29
C GLN A 61 -13.34 14.55 11.14
N PHE A 62 -12.83 14.61 9.91
CA PHE A 62 -13.66 14.84 8.73
C PHE A 62 -14.73 13.75 8.60
N GLY A 63 -14.36 12.49 8.78
CA GLY A 63 -15.29 11.36 8.72
C GLY A 63 -16.37 11.42 9.78
N LEU A 64 -16.00 11.80 11.02
CA LEU A 64 -16.95 11.98 12.11
C LEU A 64 -17.95 13.12 11.84
N ASP A 65 -17.46 14.24 11.32
CA ASP A 65 -18.30 15.38 10.97
C ASP A 65 -19.28 15.05 9.85
N GLN A 66 -18.84 14.30 8.84
CA GLN A 66 -19.72 13.80 7.78
C GLN A 66 -20.81 12.87 8.32
N GLN A 67 -20.44 11.94 9.20
CA GLN A 67 -21.39 11.01 9.79
C GLN A 67 -22.44 11.74 10.62
N LYS A 68 -22.02 12.73 11.40
CA LYS A 68 -22.94 13.57 12.16
C LYS A 68 -23.94 14.30 11.24
N ARG A 69 -23.47 14.90 10.16
CA ARG A 69 -24.33 15.60 9.19
C ARG A 69 -25.29 14.64 8.49
N ARG A 70 -24.85 13.41 8.22
CA ARG A 70 -25.72 12.35 7.72
C ARG A 70 -26.81 12.00 8.71
N ASP A 71 -26.47 11.79 9.96
CA ASP A 71 -27.39 11.42 11.03
C ASP A 71 -28.41 12.52 11.31
N GLU A 72 -27.99 13.77 11.15
CA GLU A 72 -28.85 14.95 11.30
C GLU A 72 -29.68 15.24 10.04
N GLY A 73 -29.53 14.46 8.99
CA GLY A 73 -30.27 14.66 7.74
C GLY A 73 -29.80 15.86 6.90
N LYS A 74 -28.65 16.46 7.21
CA LYS A 74 -28.12 17.62 6.49
C LYS A 74 -27.52 17.28 5.13
N ILE A 75 -27.03 16.06 4.98
CA ILE A 75 -26.53 15.51 3.72
C ILE A 75 -27.11 14.13 3.48
N ASN A 76 -27.30 13.77 2.23
CA ASN A 76 -27.72 12.44 1.83
C ASN A 76 -26.51 11.55 1.48
N ALA A 77 -26.77 10.29 1.12
CA ALA A 77 -25.71 9.31 0.79
C ALA A 77 -24.84 9.77 -0.37
N GLN A 78 -25.42 10.37 -1.40
CA GLN A 78 -24.68 10.83 -2.58
C GLN A 78 -23.79 12.02 -2.25
N GLN A 79 -24.30 12.96 -1.47
CA GLN A 79 -23.52 14.10 -1.00
C GLN A 79 -22.35 13.67 -0.11
N HIS A 80 -22.60 12.75 0.79
CA HIS A 80 -21.56 12.18 1.65
C HIS A 80 -20.43 11.56 0.80
N LEU A 81 -20.79 10.74 -0.19
CA LEU A 81 -19.82 10.10 -1.08
C LEU A 81 -19.04 11.15 -1.87
N ALA A 82 -19.71 12.13 -2.45
CA ALA A 82 -19.08 13.18 -3.24
C ALA A 82 -18.10 14.02 -2.41
N GLU A 83 -18.49 14.44 -1.21
CA GLU A 83 -17.63 15.18 -0.30
C GLU A 83 -16.41 14.36 0.11
N ASN A 84 -16.62 13.08 0.39
CA ASN A 84 -15.55 12.18 0.78
C ASN A 84 -14.51 11.99 -0.34
N MET A 85 -14.97 11.83 -1.56
CA MET A 85 -14.08 11.69 -2.72
C MET A 85 -13.26 12.96 -2.96
N ILE A 86 -13.88 14.13 -2.86
CA ILE A 86 -13.18 15.42 -3.00
C ILE A 86 -12.13 15.58 -1.89
N PHE A 87 -12.51 15.27 -0.66
CA PHE A 87 -11.60 15.37 0.48
C PHE A 87 -10.39 14.45 0.35
N ILE A 88 -10.61 13.20 -0.01
CA ILE A 88 -9.54 12.22 -0.22
C ILE A 88 -8.58 12.70 -1.31
N LYS A 89 -9.12 13.17 -2.43
CA LYS A 89 -8.31 13.68 -3.54
C LYS A 89 -7.45 14.87 -3.11
N GLN A 90 -8.05 15.89 -2.52
CA GLN A 90 -7.34 17.07 -2.08
C GLN A 90 -6.32 16.78 -0.98
N SER A 91 -6.70 15.97 -0.02
CA SER A 91 -5.81 15.57 1.07
C SER A 91 -4.59 14.80 0.55
N THR A 92 -4.80 13.89 -0.39
CA THR A 92 -3.72 13.12 -1.00
C THR A 92 -2.80 14.01 -1.83
N GLU A 93 -3.35 14.91 -2.64
CA GLU A 93 -2.55 15.84 -3.44
C GLU A 93 -1.65 16.73 -2.55
N LYS A 94 -2.20 17.29 -1.48
CA LYS A 94 -1.44 18.09 -0.53
C LYS A 94 -0.35 17.27 0.17
N ARG A 95 -0.65 16.03 0.49
CA ARG A 95 0.33 15.14 1.12
C ARG A 95 1.46 14.78 0.17
N ILE A 96 1.17 14.56 -1.10
CA ILE A 96 2.17 14.32 -2.13
C ILE A 96 3.09 15.54 -2.31
N GLU A 97 2.54 16.75 -2.29
CA GLU A 97 3.36 17.96 -2.35
C GLU A 97 4.29 18.09 -1.15
N ARG A 98 3.80 17.83 0.05
CA ARG A 98 4.62 17.81 1.25
C ARG A 98 5.71 16.75 1.19
N LEU A 99 5.41 15.60 0.62
CA LEU A 99 6.41 14.55 0.38
C LEU A 99 7.52 15.06 -0.55
N LYS A 100 7.17 15.67 -1.66
CA LYS A 100 8.14 16.23 -2.62
C LYS A 100 9.03 17.27 -1.96
N GLU A 101 8.45 18.15 -1.16
CA GLU A 101 9.21 19.18 -0.43
C GLU A 101 10.21 18.56 0.54
N ARG A 102 9.78 17.56 1.32
CA ARG A 102 10.67 16.86 2.27
C ARG A 102 11.76 16.08 1.54
N MET A 103 11.43 15.39 0.47
CA MET A 103 12.42 14.66 -0.34
C MET A 103 13.44 15.58 -0.98
N ALA A 104 13.05 16.80 -1.37
CA ALA A 104 13.96 17.78 -1.95
C ALA A 104 14.98 18.31 -0.96
N ARG A 105 14.73 18.21 0.35
CA ARG A 105 15.64 18.67 1.41
C ARG A 105 16.63 17.60 1.86
N GLU A 106 16.46 16.38 1.41
CA GLU A 106 17.30 15.24 1.78
C GLU A 106 18.65 15.17 1.04
#